data_0e948cc6924884e1d282df8670dc9302
#
_entry.id   0e948cc6924884e1d282df8670dc9302
#
_cell.length_a   1.000
_cell.length_b   1.000
_cell.length_c   1.000
_cell.angle_alpha   90.00
_cell.angle_beta   90.00
_cell.angle_gamma   90.00
#
_symmetry.space_group_name_H-M   'P 1'
#
loop_
_entity.id
_entity.type
_entity.pdbx_description
1 polymer ?
#
loop_
_entity_poly.entity_id
_entity_poly.type
_entity_poly.pdbx_seq_one_letter_code
_entity_poly.pdbx_strand_id
1 'polypeptide(L)'
;MKESIRLKLESVRDRFEEIAGLLSDPDIISDQNKFRDLSKEYARVEPVVKSFAAYERVLADIAAAEEMANDADPSIREMGQEELEGLGERREGLIVELQKALIPPDPHDNSNVFLEIRAGTGGDEAAIFAGDLFRMYSRFAEAEGWHIEVLSARDGEHGGYKEIISRISGTDIYAKLKFESGAHRVQRVPATESQGRIHTSACTVAVLPEPDELEEIEINAADLRVDTYRASGAGGQHVNKTDSAVRLTHLPSGIVVECQDERSQHKNRARAMSLLQARLLDAQVTAQETEQAEKRRLLVGSGDRSERIRTYNYPQGRVTDHRINLTLYKLDEILEGALDQVIDPLTSEYQADQLAALGAH
;
A
#
# COMPACT_ATOMS: atom_id res chain seq x y z
N MET A 1 21.43 -14.31 16.69
CA MET A 1 20.00 -14.26 16.28
C MET A 1 19.14 -14.79 17.40
N LYS A 2 17.94 -14.20 17.65
CA LYS A 2 16.97 -14.71 18.65
C LYS A 2 16.37 -16.04 18.18
N GLU A 3 16.06 -16.96 19.11
CA GLU A 3 15.50 -18.27 18.80
C GLU A 3 14.14 -18.17 18.08
N SER A 4 13.29 -17.22 18.48
CA SER A 4 11.99 -16.98 17.84
C SER A 4 12.12 -16.59 16.34
N ILE A 5 13.16 -15.84 15.99
CA ILE A 5 13.45 -15.46 14.60
C ILE A 5 13.93 -16.69 13.81
N ARG A 6 14.79 -17.51 14.44
CA ARG A 6 15.28 -18.75 13.82
C ARG A 6 14.15 -19.71 13.49
N LEU A 7 13.25 -19.95 14.43
CA LEU A 7 12.07 -20.82 14.22
C LEU A 7 11.16 -20.31 13.10
N LYS A 8 10.99 -18.98 12.98
CA LYS A 8 10.25 -18.40 11.85
C LYS A 8 10.94 -18.66 10.52
N LEU A 9 12.27 -18.49 10.45
CA LEU A 9 13.05 -18.75 9.23
C LEU A 9 13.03 -20.25 8.85
N GLU A 10 13.08 -21.15 9.80
CA GLU A 10 12.91 -22.59 9.58
C GLU A 10 11.53 -22.90 8.99
N SER A 11 10.45 -22.31 9.55
CA SER A 11 9.10 -22.43 8.99
C SER A 11 8.98 -21.87 7.57
N VAL A 12 9.67 -20.77 7.26
CA VAL A 12 9.72 -20.19 5.90
C VAL A 12 10.43 -21.12 4.94
N ARG A 13 11.53 -21.78 5.35
CA ARG A 13 12.23 -22.81 4.55
C ARG A 13 11.34 -24.01 4.28
N ASP A 14 10.65 -24.52 5.30
CA ASP A 14 9.76 -25.67 5.14
C ASP A 14 8.60 -25.31 4.17
N ARG A 15 8.06 -24.11 4.27
CA ARG A 15 7.04 -23.62 3.32
C ARG A 15 7.57 -23.48 1.90
N PHE A 16 8.82 -23.02 1.71
CA PHE A 16 9.45 -22.94 0.42
C PHE A 16 9.59 -24.30 -0.25
N GLU A 17 10.01 -25.34 0.49
CA GLU A 17 10.11 -26.70 0.01
C GLU A 17 8.73 -27.28 -0.37
N GLU A 18 7.70 -27.00 0.44
CA GLU A 18 6.32 -27.38 0.13
C GLU A 18 5.85 -26.75 -1.19
N ILE A 19 6.05 -25.43 -1.36
CA ILE A 19 5.66 -24.71 -2.59
C ILE A 19 6.41 -25.27 -3.81
N ALA A 20 7.71 -25.57 -3.68
CA ALA A 20 8.49 -26.16 -4.75
C ALA A 20 7.94 -27.53 -5.18
N GLY A 21 7.47 -28.33 -4.19
CA GLY A 21 6.78 -29.59 -4.45
C GLY A 21 5.45 -29.39 -5.17
N LEU A 22 4.61 -28.45 -4.67
CA LEU A 22 3.31 -28.15 -5.27
C LEU A 22 3.41 -27.60 -6.69
N LEU A 23 4.40 -26.78 -7.01
CA LEU A 23 4.63 -26.26 -8.36
C LEU A 23 5.03 -27.35 -9.37
N SER A 24 5.45 -28.50 -8.89
CA SER A 24 5.77 -29.68 -9.71
C SER A 24 4.58 -30.61 -9.90
N ASP A 25 3.44 -30.36 -9.23
CA ASP A 25 2.24 -31.19 -9.32
C ASP A 25 1.45 -30.87 -10.60
N PRO A 26 1.12 -31.90 -11.45
CA PRO A 26 0.34 -31.73 -12.66
C PRO A 26 -1.03 -31.09 -12.43
N ASP A 27 -1.68 -31.35 -11.29
CA ASP A 27 -3.00 -30.81 -10.97
C ASP A 27 -2.92 -29.29 -10.70
N ILE A 28 -1.84 -28.83 -10.05
CA ILE A 28 -1.57 -27.40 -9.84
C ILE A 28 -1.16 -26.70 -11.13
N ILE A 29 -0.35 -27.36 -11.98
CA ILE A 29 0.08 -26.81 -13.27
C ILE A 29 -1.14 -26.56 -14.18
N SER A 30 -2.17 -27.39 -14.09
CA SER A 30 -3.40 -27.24 -14.86
C SER A 30 -4.30 -26.09 -14.35
N ASP A 31 -4.18 -25.66 -13.08
CA ASP A 31 -4.91 -24.56 -12.47
C ASP A 31 -4.07 -23.27 -12.54
N GLN A 32 -4.32 -22.48 -13.57
CA GLN A 32 -3.54 -21.28 -13.90
C GLN A 32 -3.50 -20.25 -12.75
N ASN A 33 -4.58 -20.12 -11.97
CA ASN A 33 -4.66 -19.18 -10.87
C ASN A 33 -3.81 -19.65 -9.68
N LYS A 34 -3.96 -20.91 -9.27
CA LYS A 34 -3.15 -21.48 -8.19
C LYS A 34 -1.67 -21.51 -8.53
N PHE A 35 -1.33 -21.90 -9.77
CA PHE A 35 0.07 -21.90 -10.22
C PHE A 35 0.68 -20.50 -10.16
N ARG A 36 -0.04 -19.48 -10.62
CA ARG A 36 0.42 -18.08 -10.58
C ARG A 36 0.64 -17.62 -9.14
N ASP A 37 -0.30 -17.91 -8.22
CA ASP A 37 -0.21 -17.45 -6.85
C ASP A 37 0.92 -18.15 -6.07
N LEU A 38 1.08 -19.46 -6.25
CA LEU A 38 2.21 -20.21 -5.72
C LEU A 38 3.55 -19.75 -6.30
N SER A 39 3.60 -19.41 -7.60
CA SER A 39 4.82 -18.89 -8.24
C SER A 39 5.22 -17.53 -7.67
N LYS A 40 4.26 -16.65 -7.38
CA LYS A 40 4.51 -15.37 -6.70
C LYS A 40 5.01 -15.59 -5.27
N GLU A 41 4.40 -16.52 -4.53
CA GLU A 41 4.83 -16.87 -3.17
C GLU A 41 6.25 -17.44 -3.19
N TYR A 42 6.56 -18.35 -4.12
CA TYR A 42 7.89 -18.92 -4.32
C TYR A 42 8.95 -17.85 -4.56
N ALA A 43 8.72 -16.96 -5.53
CA ALA A 43 9.65 -15.88 -5.86
C ALA A 43 9.88 -14.91 -4.68
N ARG A 44 8.87 -14.71 -3.83
CA ARG A 44 8.98 -13.87 -2.63
C ARG A 44 9.82 -14.52 -1.53
N VAL A 45 9.67 -15.83 -1.34
CA VAL A 45 10.31 -16.57 -0.24
C VAL A 45 11.75 -17.00 -0.57
N GLU A 46 12.04 -17.23 -1.85
CA GLU A 46 13.34 -17.70 -2.34
C GLU A 46 14.55 -16.87 -1.83
N PRO A 47 14.54 -15.52 -1.90
CA PRO A 47 15.65 -14.71 -1.38
C PRO A 47 15.89 -14.92 0.11
N VAL A 48 14.80 -15.02 0.90
CA VAL A 48 14.88 -15.24 2.37
C VAL A 48 15.58 -16.56 2.68
N VAL A 49 15.19 -17.63 1.98
CA VAL A 49 15.79 -18.97 2.16
C VAL A 49 17.25 -18.98 1.75
N LYS A 50 17.61 -18.28 0.66
CA LYS A 50 19.02 -18.15 0.22
C LYS A 50 19.87 -17.42 1.26
N SER A 51 19.39 -16.32 1.81
CA SER A 51 20.09 -15.56 2.87
C SER A 51 20.16 -16.37 4.17
N PHE A 52 19.14 -17.17 4.49
CA PHE A 52 19.17 -18.05 5.66
C PHE A 52 20.19 -19.19 5.49
N ALA A 53 20.26 -19.83 4.32
CA ALA A 53 21.27 -20.82 4.02
C ALA A 53 22.70 -20.24 4.04
N ALA A 54 22.88 -18.99 3.60
CA ALA A 54 24.15 -18.27 3.73
C ALA A 54 24.53 -18.02 5.19
N TYR A 55 23.56 -17.66 6.02
CA TYR A 55 23.75 -17.51 7.47
C TYR A 55 24.18 -18.80 8.15
N GLU A 56 23.52 -19.95 7.84
CA GLU A 56 23.88 -21.27 8.37
C GLU A 56 25.30 -21.67 7.97
N ARG A 57 25.74 -21.38 6.74
CA ARG A 57 27.13 -21.59 6.29
C ARG A 57 28.13 -20.76 7.08
N VAL A 58 27.83 -19.45 7.27
CA VAL A 58 28.71 -18.58 8.06
C VAL A 58 28.83 -19.08 9.50
N LEU A 59 27.77 -19.66 10.09
CA LEU A 59 27.87 -20.27 11.42
C LEU A 59 28.77 -21.50 11.42
N ALA A 60 28.72 -22.33 10.39
CA ALA A 60 29.63 -23.48 10.26
C ALA A 60 31.08 -23.04 10.06
N ASP A 61 31.31 -22.01 9.24
CA ASP A 61 32.64 -21.42 8.98
C ASP A 61 33.20 -20.81 10.28
N ILE A 62 32.38 -20.12 11.09
CA ILE A 62 32.78 -19.60 12.42
C ILE A 62 33.22 -20.74 13.33
N ALA A 63 32.47 -21.85 13.38
CA ALA A 63 32.87 -23.01 14.22
C ALA A 63 34.21 -23.59 13.77
N ALA A 64 34.47 -23.69 12.48
CA ALA A 64 35.76 -24.15 11.94
C ALA A 64 36.89 -23.13 12.26
N ALA A 65 36.65 -21.86 12.12
CA ALA A 65 37.63 -20.81 12.47
C ALA A 65 37.94 -20.75 13.96
N GLU A 66 36.94 -21.04 14.84
CA GLU A 66 37.13 -21.18 16.29
C GLU A 66 38.06 -22.38 16.64
N GLU A 67 37.93 -23.50 15.91
CA GLU A 67 38.86 -24.63 16.07
C GLU A 67 40.28 -24.24 15.66
N MET A 68 40.44 -23.52 14.53
CA MET A 68 41.77 -23.02 14.09
C MET A 68 42.35 -22.02 15.06
N ALA A 69 41.56 -21.09 15.64
CA ALA A 69 42.01 -20.11 16.61
C ALA A 69 42.47 -20.73 17.94
N ASN A 70 42.09 -21.99 18.19
CA ASN A 70 42.54 -22.78 19.37
C ASN A 70 43.63 -23.81 19.03
N ASP A 71 44.20 -23.80 17.81
CA ASP A 71 45.27 -24.72 17.40
C ASP A 71 46.58 -24.48 18.17
N ALA A 72 47.40 -25.52 18.28
CA ALA A 72 48.72 -25.46 18.90
C ALA A 72 49.73 -24.58 18.11
N ASP A 73 49.57 -24.53 16.77
CA ASP A 73 50.44 -23.75 15.89
C ASP A 73 50.06 -22.24 15.92
N PRO A 74 51.02 -21.34 16.24
CA PRO A 74 50.76 -19.90 16.27
C PRO A 74 50.25 -19.33 14.93
N SER A 75 50.73 -19.84 13.80
CA SER A 75 50.32 -19.39 12.45
C SER A 75 48.86 -19.74 12.16
N ILE A 76 48.42 -20.94 12.56
CA ILE A 76 47.03 -21.37 12.39
C ILE A 76 46.13 -20.55 13.31
N ARG A 77 46.55 -20.25 14.55
CA ARG A 77 45.79 -19.39 15.46
C ARG A 77 45.57 -17.99 14.91
N GLU A 78 46.62 -17.38 14.36
CA GLU A 78 46.54 -16.03 13.78
C GLU A 78 45.57 -15.98 12.62
N MET A 79 45.65 -16.97 11.68
CA MET A 79 44.71 -17.10 10.57
C MET A 79 43.27 -17.30 11.07
N GLY A 80 43.06 -18.17 12.07
CA GLY A 80 41.73 -18.39 12.64
C GLY A 80 41.14 -17.12 13.30
N GLN A 81 41.94 -16.31 13.94
CA GLN A 81 41.52 -15.04 14.54
C GLN A 81 41.12 -14.01 13.48
N GLU A 82 41.90 -13.87 12.41
CA GLU A 82 41.60 -12.96 11.29
C GLU A 82 40.31 -13.37 10.57
N GLU A 83 40.11 -14.69 10.36
CA GLU A 83 38.91 -15.22 9.73
C GLU A 83 37.66 -15.02 10.59
N LEU A 84 37.75 -15.18 11.92
CA LEU A 84 36.68 -14.92 12.87
C LEU A 84 36.16 -13.48 12.83
N GLU A 85 37.06 -12.50 12.67
CA GLU A 85 36.69 -11.09 12.59
C GLU A 85 35.83 -10.83 11.35
N GLY A 86 36.27 -11.27 10.17
CA GLY A 86 35.52 -11.12 8.92
C GLY A 86 34.19 -11.89 8.89
N LEU A 87 34.17 -13.11 9.43
CA LEU A 87 32.95 -13.91 9.55
C LEU A 87 31.96 -13.30 10.54
N GLY A 88 32.45 -12.66 11.61
CA GLY A 88 31.64 -11.95 12.58
C GLY A 88 30.85 -10.80 11.94
N GLU A 89 31.51 -9.95 11.17
CA GLU A 89 30.87 -8.85 10.43
C GLU A 89 29.84 -9.36 9.44
N ARG A 90 30.20 -10.40 8.69
CA ARG A 90 29.28 -11.02 7.72
C ARG A 90 28.05 -11.64 8.39
N ARG A 91 28.21 -12.28 9.55
CA ARG A 91 27.12 -12.82 10.35
C ARG A 91 26.14 -11.73 10.78
N GLU A 92 26.64 -10.60 11.31
CA GLU A 92 25.79 -9.48 11.73
C GLU A 92 25.03 -8.86 10.54
N GLY A 93 25.69 -8.70 9.39
CA GLY A 93 25.06 -8.22 8.16
C GLY A 93 23.88 -9.13 7.72
N LEU A 94 24.11 -10.45 7.70
CA LEU A 94 23.07 -11.42 7.36
C LEU A 94 21.92 -11.46 8.36
N ILE A 95 22.18 -11.25 9.66
CA ILE A 95 21.12 -11.16 10.68
C ILE A 95 20.20 -9.97 10.39
N VAL A 96 20.75 -8.80 10.08
CA VAL A 96 19.97 -7.61 9.74
C VAL A 96 19.15 -7.82 8.46
N GLU A 97 19.75 -8.42 7.43
CA GLU A 97 19.08 -8.74 6.17
C GLU A 97 17.91 -9.70 6.39
N LEU A 98 18.13 -10.80 7.11
CA LEU A 98 17.10 -11.78 7.44
C LEU A 98 15.98 -11.21 8.30
N GLN A 99 16.31 -10.34 9.25
CA GLN A 99 15.30 -9.65 10.05
C GLN A 99 14.41 -8.78 9.17
N LYS A 100 14.99 -7.99 8.27
CA LYS A 100 14.22 -7.16 7.32
C LYS A 100 13.33 -8.01 6.41
N ALA A 101 13.85 -9.14 5.94
CA ALA A 101 13.12 -10.05 5.06
C ALA A 101 11.93 -10.77 5.73
N LEU A 102 11.90 -10.85 7.07
CA LEU A 102 10.78 -11.38 7.85
C LEU A 102 9.65 -10.38 8.10
N ILE A 103 9.86 -9.10 7.77
CA ILE A 103 8.79 -8.10 7.84
C ILE A 103 7.77 -8.45 6.74
N PRO A 104 6.49 -8.68 7.08
CA PRO A 104 5.51 -8.95 6.05
C PRO A 104 5.39 -7.74 5.13
N PRO A 105 5.57 -7.92 3.81
CA PRO A 105 5.36 -6.83 2.86
C PRO A 105 3.91 -6.37 2.93
N ASP A 106 3.70 -5.07 2.82
CA ASP A 106 2.36 -4.53 2.66
C ASP A 106 1.80 -5.02 1.31
N PRO A 107 0.59 -5.61 1.26
CA PRO A 107 0.02 -6.10 0.01
C PRO A 107 -0.12 -5.01 -1.06
N HIS A 108 -0.15 -3.75 -0.64
CA HIS A 108 -0.26 -2.60 -1.53
C HIS A 108 1.08 -2.01 -1.97
N ASP A 109 2.23 -2.50 -1.47
CA ASP A 109 3.55 -1.90 -1.76
C ASP A 109 3.81 -1.72 -3.27
N ASN A 110 3.36 -2.68 -4.10
CA ASN A 110 3.48 -2.65 -5.56
C ASN A 110 2.29 -2.01 -6.29
N SER A 111 1.29 -1.49 -5.56
CA SER A 111 0.13 -0.88 -6.18
C SER A 111 0.49 0.50 -6.73
N ASN A 112 -0.15 0.88 -7.84
CA ASN A 112 -0.21 2.27 -8.25
C ASN A 112 -0.89 3.09 -7.15
N VAL A 113 -0.71 4.40 -7.17
CA VAL A 113 -1.29 5.25 -6.13
C VAL A 113 -2.06 6.43 -6.72
N PHE A 114 -3.06 6.86 -5.98
CA PHE A 114 -3.64 8.18 -6.11
C PHE A 114 -2.96 9.12 -5.13
N LEU A 115 -2.31 10.17 -5.66
CA LEU A 115 -1.72 11.25 -4.89
C LEU A 115 -2.70 12.43 -4.90
N GLU A 116 -3.24 12.74 -3.75
CA GLU A 116 -4.12 13.90 -3.56
C GLU A 116 -3.39 14.95 -2.71
N ILE A 117 -3.35 16.18 -3.19
CA ILE A 117 -2.79 17.32 -2.47
C ILE A 117 -3.88 18.39 -2.38
N ARG A 118 -4.19 18.83 -1.17
CA ARG A 118 -5.20 19.86 -0.92
C ARG A 118 -4.61 21.00 -0.11
N ALA A 119 -4.92 22.22 -0.52
CA ALA A 119 -4.62 23.40 0.26
C ALA A 119 -5.45 23.35 1.57
N GLY A 120 -4.75 23.47 2.69
CA GLY A 120 -5.34 23.51 4.01
C GLY A 120 -5.39 24.95 4.55
N THR A 121 -4.96 25.13 5.82
CA THR A 121 -4.92 26.44 6.46
C THR A 121 -3.86 27.35 5.83
N GLY A 122 -4.25 28.50 5.31
CA GLY A 122 -3.30 29.49 4.75
C GLY A 122 -3.78 30.20 3.47
N GLY A 123 -5.00 29.91 2.98
CA GLY A 123 -5.56 30.56 1.80
C GLY A 123 -4.71 30.34 0.55
N ASP A 124 -4.42 31.45 -0.20
CA ASP A 124 -3.68 31.39 -1.46
C ASP A 124 -2.26 30.84 -1.30
N GLU A 125 -1.61 31.12 -0.17
CA GLU A 125 -0.27 30.60 0.11
C GLU A 125 -0.28 29.06 0.24
N ALA A 126 -1.32 28.49 0.83
CA ALA A 126 -1.48 27.04 0.89
C ALA A 126 -1.69 26.46 -0.53
N ALA A 127 -2.42 27.15 -1.39
CA ALA A 127 -2.59 26.71 -2.79
C ALA A 127 -1.27 26.76 -3.60
N ILE A 128 -0.47 27.80 -3.42
CA ILE A 128 0.86 27.91 -4.03
C ILE A 128 1.77 26.78 -3.52
N PHE A 129 1.75 26.52 -2.21
CA PHE A 129 2.55 25.46 -1.60
C PHE A 129 2.09 24.06 -2.07
N ALA A 130 0.81 23.84 -2.30
CA ALA A 130 0.31 22.60 -2.91
C ALA A 130 0.91 22.39 -4.32
N GLY A 131 1.07 23.46 -5.08
CA GLY A 131 1.76 23.45 -6.38
C GLY A 131 3.25 23.09 -6.24
N ASP A 132 3.93 23.63 -5.22
CA ASP A 132 5.34 23.28 -4.94
C ASP A 132 5.49 21.81 -4.54
N LEU A 133 4.61 21.29 -3.69
CA LEU A 133 4.60 19.87 -3.31
C LEU A 133 4.32 18.96 -4.52
N PHE A 134 3.35 19.34 -5.37
CA PHE A 134 3.06 18.54 -6.56
C PHE A 134 4.26 18.52 -7.52
N ARG A 135 4.96 19.64 -7.69
CA ARG A 135 6.19 19.71 -8.49
C ARG A 135 7.29 18.83 -7.89
N MET A 136 7.48 18.86 -6.57
CA MET A 136 8.43 18.01 -5.86
C MET A 136 8.15 16.52 -6.11
N TYR A 137 6.91 16.06 -5.94
CA TYR A 137 6.54 14.68 -6.21
C TYR A 137 6.65 14.32 -7.69
N SER A 138 6.35 15.25 -8.60
CA SER A 138 6.50 15.01 -10.04
C SER A 138 7.95 14.78 -10.43
N ARG A 139 8.88 15.56 -9.90
CA ARG A 139 10.31 15.39 -10.15
C ARG A 139 10.87 14.11 -9.52
N PHE A 140 10.39 13.77 -8.33
CA PHE A 140 10.74 12.50 -7.70
C PHE A 140 10.26 11.31 -8.54
N ALA A 141 9.03 11.34 -9.00
CA ALA A 141 8.48 10.30 -9.88
C ALA A 141 9.23 10.19 -11.22
N GLU A 142 9.63 11.31 -11.80
CA GLU A 142 10.45 11.33 -13.02
C GLU A 142 11.83 10.67 -12.77
N ALA A 143 12.47 10.96 -11.64
CA ALA A 143 13.75 10.36 -11.26
C ALA A 143 13.64 8.84 -11.05
N GLU A 144 12.52 8.36 -10.49
CA GLU A 144 12.22 6.94 -10.28
C GLU A 144 11.71 6.24 -11.55
N GLY A 145 11.48 6.97 -12.64
CA GLY A 145 10.92 6.42 -13.87
C GLY A 145 9.43 6.08 -13.80
N TRP A 146 8.70 6.70 -12.86
CA TRP A 146 7.25 6.54 -12.72
C TRP A 146 6.49 7.46 -13.67
N HIS A 147 5.28 7.07 -14.01
CA HIS A 147 4.40 7.88 -14.83
C HIS A 147 3.34 8.57 -13.98
N ILE A 148 3.17 9.89 -14.17
CA ILE A 148 2.14 10.69 -13.49
C ILE A 148 1.08 11.12 -14.49
N GLU A 149 -0.17 10.88 -14.14
CA GLU A 149 -1.36 11.33 -14.85
C GLU A 149 -2.21 12.21 -13.93
N VAL A 150 -2.46 13.47 -14.33
CA VAL A 150 -3.35 14.34 -13.57
C VAL A 150 -4.80 14.01 -13.90
N LEU A 151 -5.55 13.56 -12.90
CA LEU A 151 -6.96 13.20 -13.04
C LEU A 151 -7.89 14.39 -12.82
N SER A 152 -7.56 15.24 -11.84
CA SER A 152 -8.36 16.42 -11.50
C SER A 152 -7.46 17.50 -10.92
N ALA A 153 -7.69 18.74 -11.31
CA ALA A 153 -7.00 19.90 -10.75
C ALA A 153 -7.98 21.06 -10.55
N ARG A 154 -7.87 21.70 -9.40
CA ARG A 154 -8.56 22.96 -9.09
C ARG A 154 -7.53 24.02 -8.79
N ASP A 155 -7.38 24.98 -9.70
CA ASP A 155 -6.38 26.03 -9.60
C ASP A 155 -6.65 26.98 -8.43
N GLY A 156 -5.57 27.49 -7.84
CA GLY A 156 -5.59 28.60 -6.89
C GLY A 156 -5.76 29.95 -7.63
N GLU A 157 -6.31 30.95 -6.97
CA GLU A 157 -6.53 32.29 -7.55
C GLU A 157 -5.22 33.03 -7.86
N HIS A 158 -4.17 32.73 -7.10
CA HIS A 158 -2.83 33.33 -7.25
C HIS A 158 -1.78 32.30 -7.69
N GLY A 159 -2.20 31.21 -8.35
CA GLY A 159 -1.36 30.09 -8.76
C GLY A 159 -1.40 28.91 -7.78
N GLY A 160 -0.74 27.81 -8.19
CA GLY A 160 -0.82 26.55 -7.46
C GLY A 160 -2.21 25.91 -7.54
N TYR A 161 -2.53 25.05 -6.58
CA TYR A 161 -3.75 24.24 -6.61
C TYR A 161 -4.51 24.33 -5.28
N LYS A 162 -5.82 24.61 -5.33
CA LYS A 162 -6.73 24.38 -4.20
C LYS A 162 -6.85 22.87 -3.92
N GLU A 163 -6.82 22.07 -4.99
CA GLU A 163 -6.82 20.61 -4.95
C GLU A 163 -6.18 20.08 -6.24
N ILE A 164 -5.34 19.07 -6.13
CA ILE A 164 -4.86 18.31 -7.27
C ILE A 164 -4.86 16.82 -6.93
N ILE A 165 -5.38 16.02 -7.85
CA ILE A 165 -5.45 14.57 -7.76
C ILE A 165 -4.75 13.99 -8.98
N SER A 166 -3.76 13.17 -8.74
CA SER A 166 -3.00 12.49 -9.79
C SER A 166 -2.87 11.00 -9.51
N ARG A 167 -2.78 10.21 -10.57
CA ARG A 167 -2.45 8.80 -10.55
C ARG A 167 -0.97 8.65 -10.84
N ILE A 168 -0.27 7.89 -10.04
CA ILE A 168 1.14 7.54 -10.25
C ILE A 168 1.22 6.04 -10.50
N SER A 169 1.83 5.65 -11.62
CA SER A 169 1.99 4.25 -12.02
C SER A 169 3.46 3.89 -12.26
N GLY A 170 3.87 2.67 -11.82
CA GLY A 170 5.23 2.18 -11.88
C GLY A 170 5.45 1.03 -10.90
N THR A 171 6.66 0.85 -10.41
CA THR A 171 7.04 -0.19 -9.44
C THR A 171 7.32 0.41 -8.07
N ASP A 172 6.93 -0.30 -6.99
CA ASP A 172 7.22 0.04 -5.57
C ASP A 172 6.77 1.45 -5.14
N ILE A 173 5.74 2.00 -5.79
CA ILE A 173 5.31 3.38 -5.58
C ILE A 173 4.73 3.56 -4.19
N TYR A 174 3.79 2.70 -3.80
CA TYR A 174 3.16 2.79 -2.49
C TYR A 174 4.17 2.52 -1.37
N ALA A 175 5.09 1.59 -1.56
CA ALA A 175 6.17 1.31 -0.61
C ALA A 175 6.97 2.56 -0.23
N LYS A 176 7.29 3.42 -1.22
CA LYS A 176 8.01 4.68 -1.02
C LYS A 176 7.10 5.81 -0.53
N LEU A 177 5.94 6.01 -1.15
CA LEU A 177 5.11 7.19 -0.91
C LEU A 177 4.13 7.06 0.27
N LYS A 178 3.87 5.87 0.81
CA LYS A 178 2.92 5.67 1.93
C LYS A 178 3.20 6.54 3.15
N PHE A 179 4.46 6.92 3.35
CA PHE A 179 4.88 7.78 4.45
C PHE A 179 4.62 9.29 4.21
N GLU A 180 4.19 9.67 3.01
CA GLU A 180 3.94 11.07 2.66
C GLU A 180 2.54 11.56 3.05
N SER A 181 1.65 10.65 3.45
CA SER A 181 0.30 11.01 3.88
C SER A 181 0.31 11.78 5.20
N GLY A 182 -0.36 12.95 5.22
CA GLY A 182 -0.47 13.79 6.39
C GLY A 182 -0.47 15.28 6.08
N ALA A 183 -0.30 16.10 7.14
CA ALA A 183 -0.23 17.55 7.02
C ALA A 183 1.22 18.03 6.83
N HIS A 184 1.48 18.74 5.74
CA HIS A 184 2.76 19.36 5.39
C HIS A 184 2.68 20.86 5.67
N ARG A 185 3.57 21.36 6.51
CA ARG A 185 3.60 22.75 6.93
C ARG A 185 4.71 23.53 6.25
N VAL A 186 4.40 24.68 5.71
CA VAL A 186 5.38 25.62 5.15
C VAL A 186 5.53 26.87 6.02
N GLN A 187 6.75 27.35 6.14
CA GLN A 187 7.11 28.62 6.78
C GLN A 187 7.95 29.42 5.80
N ARG A 188 7.34 30.45 5.19
CA ARG A 188 8.02 31.40 4.28
C ARG A 188 7.30 32.72 4.24
N VAL A 189 7.92 33.72 3.61
CA VAL A 189 7.23 34.96 3.22
C VAL A 189 6.44 34.64 1.95
N PRO A 190 5.11 34.69 1.97
CA PRO A 190 4.29 34.42 0.79
C PRO A 190 4.59 35.37 -0.36
N ALA A 191 4.41 34.93 -1.60
CA ALA A 191 4.50 35.79 -2.76
C ALA A 191 3.44 36.94 -2.74
N THR A 192 2.36 36.74 -2.01
CA THR A 192 1.25 37.69 -1.82
C THR A 192 1.46 38.66 -0.63
N GLU A 193 2.54 38.50 0.16
CA GLU A 193 2.83 39.33 1.33
C GLU A 193 3.73 40.50 0.98
N SER A 194 3.24 41.73 1.16
CA SER A 194 3.96 42.94 0.84
C SER A 194 4.87 43.46 1.98
N GLN A 195 4.67 43.02 3.21
CA GLN A 195 5.40 43.51 4.40
C GLN A 195 6.55 42.57 4.85
N GLY A 196 6.83 41.51 4.08
CA GLY A 196 7.91 40.56 4.36
C GLY A 196 7.72 39.69 5.61
N ARG A 197 6.48 39.55 6.09
CA ARG A 197 6.19 38.71 7.25
C ARG A 197 6.19 37.24 6.88
N ILE A 198 6.80 36.43 7.73
CA ILE A 198 6.77 34.96 7.58
C ILE A 198 5.37 34.46 7.97
N HIS A 199 4.73 33.78 7.04
CA HIS A 199 3.46 33.09 7.28
C HIS A 199 3.69 31.57 7.47
N THR A 200 2.76 30.96 8.17
CA THR A 200 2.72 29.51 8.37
C THR A 200 1.46 28.98 7.71
N SER A 201 1.61 28.24 6.64
CA SER A 201 0.53 27.59 5.89
C SER A 201 0.70 26.09 5.93
N ALA A 202 -0.37 25.35 5.60
CA ALA A 202 -0.35 23.90 5.57
C ALA A 202 -1.14 23.38 4.38
N CYS A 203 -0.64 22.26 3.83
CA CYS A 203 -1.33 21.42 2.85
C CYS A 203 -1.50 20.03 3.41
N THR A 204 -2.51 19.32 2.95
CA THR A 204 -2.69 17.91 3.25
C THR A 204 -2.33 17.09 2.02
N VAL A 205 -1.59 16.01 2.25
CA VAL A 205 -1.22 15.02 1.24
C VAL A 205 -1.87 13.70 1.64
N ALA A 206 -2.53 13.03 0.70
CA ALA A 206 -3.03 11.69 0.87
C ALA A 206 -2.48 10.81 -0.26
N VAL A 207 -1.85 9.71 0.11
CA VAL A 207 -1.37 8.68 -0.79
C VAL A 207 -2.25 7.45 -0.54
N LEU A 208 -3.05 7.09 -1.53
CA LEU A 208 -3.99 5.98 -1.46
C LEU A 208 -3.60 4.94 -2.51
N PRO A 209 -3.51 3.66 -2.17
CA PRO A 209 -3.28 2.63 -3.17
C PRO A 209 -4.46 2.59 -4.15
N GLU A 210 -4.16 2.39 -5.43
CA GLU A 210 -5.19 2.14 -6.44
C GLU A 210 -5.94 0.86 -6.07
N PRO A 211 -7.27 0.89 -5.92
CA PRO A 211 -8.03 -0.31 -5.62
C PRO A 211 -7.96 -1.30 -6.78
N ASP A 212 -7.99 -2.58 -6.44
CA ASP A 212 -8.14 -3.61 -7.44
C ASP A 212 -9.45 -3.41 -8.22
N GLU A 213 -9.42 -3.72 -9.51
CA GLU A 213 -10.64 -3.70 -10.34
C GLU A 213 -11.67 -4.65 -9.73
N LEU A 214 -12.91 -4.14 -9.60
CA LEU A 214 -14.00 -4.98 -9.10
C LEU A 214 -14.25 -6.08 -10.12
N GLU A 215 -14.10 -7.32 -9.69
CA GLU A 215 -14.46 -8.47 -10.51
C GLU A 215 -15.96 -8.45 -10.84
N GLU A 216 -16.31 -8.93 -12.03
CA GLU A 216 -17.72 -9.10 -12.39
C GLU A 216 -18.41 -9.99 -11.34
N ILE A 217 -19.54 -9.50 -10.80
CA ILE A 217 -20.28 -10.24 -9.80
C ILE A 217 -20.96 -11.45 -10.46
N GLU A 218 -20.40 -12.62 -10.22
CA GLU A 218 -21.07 -13.87 -10.53
C GLU A 218 -22.08 -14.21 -9.42
N ILE A 219 -23.37 -14.14 -9.77
CA ILE A 219 -24.44 -14.47 -8.82
C ILE A 219 -24.65 -15.99 -8.82
N ASN A 220 -24.32 -16.64 -7.70
CA ASN A 220 -24.60 -18.06 -7.56
C ASN A 220 -26.12 -18.30 -7.38
N ALA A 221 -26.68 -19.21 -8.18
CA ALA A 221 -28.08 -19.55 -8.10
C ALA A 221 -28.52 -20.10 -6.73
N ALA A 222 -27.59 -20.68 -5.96
CA ALA A 222 -27.86 -21.19 -4.62
C ALA A 222 -28.08 -20.05 -3.59
N ASP A 223 -27.55 -18.86 -3.87
CA ASP A 223 -27.67 -17.68 -3.00
C ASP A 223 -28.90 -16.83 -3.31
N LEU A 224 -29.75 -17.31 -4.28
CA LEU A 224 -30.96 -16.63 -4.71
C LEU A 224 -32.21 -17.35 -4.22
N ARG A 225 -33.05 -16.59 -3.53
CA ARG A 225 -34.43 -16.96 -3.32
C ARG A 225 -35.31 -16.30 -4.38
N VAL A 226 -36.02 -17.11 -5.14
CA VAL A 226 -36.90 -16.65 -6.23
C VAL A 226 -38.36 -16.87 -5.80
N ASP A 227 -39.10 -15.80 -5.62
CA ASP A 227 -40.50 -15.81 -5.32
C ASP A 227 -41.28 -15.30 -6.53
N THR A 228 -42.36 -16.01 -6.94
CA THR A 228 -43.24 -15.57 -8.01
C THR A 228 -44.62 -15.22 -7.44
N TYR A 229 -45.19 -14.14 -7.92
CA TYR A 229 -46.51 -13.67 -7.46
C TYR A 229 -47.29 -12.99 -8.58
N ARG A 230 -48.55 -12.69 -8.29
CA ARG A 230 -49.43 -12.02 -9.27
C ARG A 230 -49.10 -10.54 -9.34
N ALA A 231 -48.88 -10.06 -10.57
CA ALA A 231 -48.64 -8.63 -10.78
C ALA A 231 -49.89 -7.82 -10.37
N SER A 232 -49.65 -6.69 -9.72
CA SER A 232 -50.73 -5.74 -9.37
C SER A 232 -50.62 -4.52 -10.30
N GLY A 233 -51.72 -4.21 -11.03
CA GLY A 233 -51.74 -3.04 -11.90
C GLY A 233 -52.96 -3.00 -12.80
N ALA A 234 -53.18 -1.90 -13.54
CA ALA A 234 -54.21 -1.73 -14.53
C ALA A 234 -53.97 -2.65 -15.74
N GLY A 235 -54.47 -3.88 -15.69
CA GLY A 235 -54.33 -4.89 -16.73
C GLY A 235 -55.56 -5.77 -16.80
N GLY A 236 -55.84 -6.34 -17.98
CA GLY A 236 -56.99 -7.24 -18.21
C GLY A 236 -56.83 -8.59 -17.47
N GLN A 237 -57.77 -9.50 -17.74
CA GLN A 237 -57.93 -10.81 -17.07
C GLN A 237 -56.64 -11.66 -16.98
N HIS A 238 -55.68 -11.46 -17.88
CA HIS A 238 -54.39 -12.18 -17.91
C HIS A 238 -53.44 -11.76 -16.79
N VAL A 239 -53.38 -10.47 -16.41
CA VAL A 239 -52.49 -9.92 -15.36
C VAL A 239 -52.89 -10.42 -13.97
N ASN A 240 -54.22 -10.62 -13.77
CA ASN A 240 -54.75 -11.02 -12.47
C ASN A 240 -54.82 -12.55 -12.24
N LYS A 241 -54.53 -13.36 -13.27
CA LYS A 241 -54.61 -14.83 -13.19
C LYS A 241 -53.24 -15.54 -13.25
N THR A 242 -52.21 -14.87 -13.72
CA THR A 242 -50.88 -15.51 -13.95
C THR A 242 -49.84 -14.93 -12.99
N ASP A 243 -49.02 -15.78 -12.35
CA ASP A 243 -47.92 -15.39 -11.48
C ASP A 243 -46.72 -14.96 -12.34
N SER A 244 -46.85 -13.80 -12.99
CA SER A 244 -45.82 -13.24 -13.89
C SER A 244 -44.80 -12.32 -13.20
N ALA A 245 -45.13 -11.79 -12.05
CA ALA A 245 -44.20 -10.98 -11.27
C ALA A 245 -43.15 -11.86 -10.57
N VAL A 246 -41.93 -11.39 -10.53
CA VAL A 246 -40.76 -12.08 -9.93
C VAL A 246 -40.10 -11.19 -8.90
N ARG A 247 -39.87 -11.76 -7.72
CA ARG A 247 -39.05 -11.17 -6.66
C ARG A 247 -37.82 -12.04 -6.47
N LEU A 248 -36.66 -11.41 -6.59
CA LEU A 248 -35.35 -12.04 -6.30
C LEU A 248 -34.81 -11.47 -5.00
N THR A 249 -34.45 -12.36 -4.08
CA THR A 249 -33.79 -11.99 -2.85
C THR A 249 -32.40 -12.64 -2.85
N HIS A 250 -31.36 -11.83 -2.79
CA HIS A 250 -30.00 -12.31 -2.60
C HIS A 250 -29.74 -12.55 -1.12
N LEU A 251 -29.63 -13.80 -0.73
CA LEU A 251 -29.58 -14.22 0.69
C LEU A 251 -28.40 -13.63 1.46
N PRO A 252 -27.15 -13.61 0.91
CA PRO A 252 -26.02 -13.07 1.65
C PRO A 252 -26.08 -11.55 1.92
N SER A 253 -26.57 -10.76 0.93
CA SER A 253 -26.64 -9.30 1.07
C SER A 253 -28.00 -8.80 1.54
N GLY A 254 -29.04 -9.62 1.50
CA GLY A 254 -30.41 -9.22 1.81
C GLY A 254 -31.06 -8.28 0.77
N ILE A 255 -30.39 -8.03 -0.37
CA ILE A 255 -30.93 -7.16 -1.43
C ILE A 255 -32.10 -7.85 -2.11
N VAL A 256 -33.21 -7.10 -2.21
CA VAL A 256 -34.44 -7.57 -2.86
C VAL A 256 -34.73 -6.74 -4.10
N VAL A 257 -35.05 -7.43 -5.18
CA VAL A 257 -35.46 -6.84 -6.48
C VAL A 257 -36.75 -7.45 -6.94
N GLU A 258 -37.66 -6.61 -7.40
CA GLU A 258 -38.93 -7.01 -7.94
C GLU A 258 -39.09 -6.52 -9.39
N CYS A 259 -39.63 -7.36 -10.25
CA CYS A 259 -39.96 -6.99 -11.62
C CYS A 259 -41.33 -7.58 -12.02
N GLN A 260 -42.21 -6.69 -12.49
CA GLN A 260 -43.57 -7.04 -12.91
C GLN A 260 -43.99 -6.37 -14.22
N ASP A 261 -43.04 -5.79 -14.97
CA ASP A 261 -43.28 -4.91 -16.11
C ASP A 261 -43.78 -5.70 -17.34
N GLU A 262 -43.32 -6.94 -17.46
CA GLU A 262 -43.60 -7.78 -18.62
C GLU A 262 -44.65 -8.85 -18.32
N ARG A 263 -45.40 -9.28 -19.37
CA ARG A 263 -46.35 -10.37 -19.24
C ARG A 263 -45.71 -11.75 -19.08
N SER A 264 -44.45 -11.88 -19.41
CA SER A 264 -43.67 -13.12 -19.36
C SER A 264 -42.83 -13.19 -18.08
N GLN A 265 -43.07 -14.21 -17.26
CA GLN A 265 -42.27 -14.50 -16.06
C GLN A 265 -40.76 -14.64 -16.37
N HIS A 266 -40.42 -15.28 -17.50
CA HIS A 266 -39.00 -15.43 -17.90
C HIS A 266 -38.35 -14.09 -18.21
N LYS A 267 -39.06 -13.16 -18.87
CA LYS A 267 -38.55 -11.83 -19.15
C LYS A 267 -38.37 -11.00 -17.85
N ASN A 268 -39.40 -11.10 -16.96
CA ASN A 268 -39.30 -10.44 -15.63
C ASN A 268 -38.15 -10.99 -14.81
N ARG A 269 -37.92 -12.33 -14.84
CA ARG A 269 -36.80 -12.95 -14.15
C ARG A 269 -35.45 -12.48 -14.70
N ALA A 270 -35.28 -12.44 -16.02
CA ALA A 270 -34.05 -11.97 -16.66
C ALA A 270 -33.76 -10.49 -16.30
N ARG A 271 -34.82 -9.64 -16.34
CA ARG A 271 -34.73 -8.23 -15.99
C ARG A 271 -34.44 -8.02 -14.51
N ALA A 272 -35.11 -8.79 -13.63
CA ALA A 272 -34.82 -8.76 -12.19
C ALA A 272 -33.39 -9.21 -11.86
N MET A 273 -32.84 -10.20 -12.59
CA MET A 273 -31.47 -10.64 -12.46
C MET A 273 -30.46 -9.53 -12.83
N SER A 274 -30.67 -8.89 -13.99
CA SER A 274 -29.82 -7.76 -14.41
C SER A 274 -29.91 -6.59 -13.43
N LEU A 275 -31.09 -6.30 -12.88
CA LEU A 275 -31.26 -5.24 -11.89
C LEU A 275 -30.62 -5.60 -10.54
N LEU A 276 -30.67 -6.89 -10.15
CA LEU A 276 -30.00 -7.38 -8.94
C LEU A 276 -28.48 -7.26 -9.09
N GLN A 277 -27.93 -7.65 -10.23
CA GLN A 277 -26.50 -7.54 -10.53
C GLN A 277 -26.03 -6.07 -10.46
N ALA A 278 -26.80 -5.15 -11.05
CA ALA A 278 -26.50 -3.73 -10.98
C ALA A 278 -26.53 -3.19 -9.53
N ARG A 279 -27.52 -3.60 -8.71
CA ARG A 279 -27.59 -3.18 -7.29
C ARG A 279 -26.50 -3.77 -6.43
N LEU A 280 -26.08 -5.01 -6.69
CA LEU A 280 -24.95 -5.63 -5.99
C LEU A 280 -23.66 -4.90 -6.31
N LEU A 281 -23.44 -4.57 -7.58
CA LEU A 281 -22.28 -3.78 -8.01
C LEU A 281 -22.27 -2.38 -7.36
N ASP A 282 -23.40 -1.69 -7.38
CA ASP A 282 -23.54 -0.37 -6.74
C ASP A 282 -23.27 -0.42 -5.23
N ALA A 283 -23.76 -1.45 -4.55
CA ALA A 283 -23.48 -1.67 -3.13
C ALA A 283 -21.99 -1.94 -2.86
N GLN A 284 -21.30 -2.69 -3.73
CA GLN A 284 -19.86 -2.94 -3.63
C GLN A 284 -19.06 -1.66 -3.85
N VAL A 285 -19.37 -0.88 -4.90
CA VAL A 285 -18.74 0.41 -5.19
C VAL A 285 -18.91 1.36 -4.00
N THR A 286 -20.13 1.48 -3.48
CA THR A 286 -20.43 2.36 -2.33
C THR A 286 -19.65 1.94 -1.07
N ALA A 287 -19.53 0.63 -0.82
CA ALA A 287 -18.75 0.11 0.30
C ALA A 287 -17.27 0.46 0.15
N GLN A 288 -16.70 0.26 -1.05
CA GLN A 288 -15.31 0.59 -1.36
C GLN A 288 -15.03 2.10 -1.25
N GLU A 289 -15.92 2.94 -1.78
CA GLU A 289 -15.81 4.40 -1.64
C GLU A 289 -15.85 4.86 -0.18
N THR A 290 -16.72 4.24 0.64
CA THR A 290 -16.84 4.54 2.07
C THR A 290 -15.54 4.15 2.80
N GLU A 291 -15.00 2.98 2.54
CA GLU A 291 -13.73 2.52 3.12
C GLU A 291 -12.56 3.44 2.72
N GLN A 292 -12.49 3.84 1.44
CA GLN A 292 -11.48 4.79 0.98
C GLN A 292 -11.62 6.15 1.64
N ALA A 293 -12.86 6.65 1.81
CA ALA A 293 -13.12 7.92 2.48
C ALA A 293 -12.69 7.88 3.95
N GLU A 294 -12.94 6.77 4.65
CA GLU A 294 -12.48 6.56 6.02
C GLU A 294 -10.95 6.47 6.11
N LYS A 295 -10.30 5.69 5.25
CA LYS A 295 -8.83 5.61 5.16
C LYS A 295 -8.22 7.00 4.91
N ARG A 296 -8.75 7.75 3.94
CA ARG A 296 -8.33 9.12 3.64
C ARG A 296 -8.46 10.02 4.87
N ARG A 297 -9.58 9.96 5.60
CA ARG A 297 -9.81 10.75 6.80
C ARG A 297 -8.79 10.44 7.90
N LEU A 298 -8.45 9.16 8.09
CA LEU A 298 -7.45 8.73 9.08
C LEU A 298 -6.04 9.22 8.69
N LEU A 299 -5.68 9.17 7.41
CA LEU A 299 -4.37 9.57 6.92
C LEU A 299 -4.13 11.09 6.99
N VAL A 300 -5.17 11.87 6.72
CA VAL A 300 -5.07 13.35 6.62
C VAL A 300 -5.33 14.03 7.96
N GLY A 301 -6.04 13.37 8.90
CA GLY A 301 -6.44 13.96 10.18
C GLY A 301 -7.37 15.17 9.99
N SER A 302 -7.22 16.18 10.82
CA SER A 302 -8.01 17.44 10.74
C SER A 302 -7.48 18.38 9.64
N GLY A 303 -6.28 18.15 9.11
CA GLY A 303 -5.59 19.08 8.20
C GLY A 303 -5.10 20.36 8.89
N ASP A 304 -5.13 20.42 10.22
CA ASP A 304 -4.61 21.56 10.98
C ASP A 304 -3.07 21.56 10.96
N ARG A 305 -2.49 22.76 10.89
CA ARG A 305 -1.04 22.96 10.94
C ARG A 305 -0.37 22.44 12.22
N SER A 306 -1.12 22.15 13.26
CA SER A 306 -0.62 21.55 14.51
C SER A 306 -0.33 20.05 14.35
N GLU A 307 -1.08 19.33 13.52
CA GLU A 307 -0.93 17.89 13.27
C GLU A 307 0.11 17.54 12.17
N ARG A 308 1.01 18.48 11.92
CA ARG A 308 2.02 18.35 10.88
C ARG A 308 2.91 17.12 11.03
N ILE A 309 3.11 16.41 9.94
CA ILE A 309 4.14 15.37 9.84
C ILE A 309 5.50 15.97 9.46
N ARG A 310 5.49 17.01 8.59
CA ARG A 310 6.72 17.63 8.07
C ARG A 310 6.62 19.15 8.01
N THR A 311 7.73 19.82 8.23
CA THR A 311 7.85 21.29 8.12
C THR A 311 8.93 21.68 7.14
N TYR A 312 8.58 22.54 6.18
CA TYR A 312 9.44 23.15 5.19
C TYR A 312 9.71 24.61 5.59
N ASN A 313 10.92 24.90 6.07
CA ASN A 313 11.29 26.22 6.57
C ASN A 313 12.24 26.89 5.57
N TYR A 314 11.71 27.77 4.75
CA TYR A 314 12.46 28.47 3.70
C TYR A 314 13.53 29.42 4.24
N PRO A 315 13.26 30.27 5.26
CA PRO A 315 14.30 31.15 5.80
C PRO A 315 15.53 30.42 6.33
N GLN A 316 15.37 29.16 6.76
CA GLN A 316 16.48 28.35 7.29
C GLN A 316 16.98 27.30 6.29
N GLY A 317 16.41 27.20 5.09
CA GLY A 317 16.74 26.15 4.11
C GLY A 317 16.56 24.73 4.64
N ARG A 318 15.57 24.54 5.52
CA ARG A 318 15.47 23.33 6.37
C ARG A 318 14.15 22.59 6.15
N VAL A 319 14.24 21.27 6.07
CA VAL A 319 13.10 20.34 6.17
C VAL A 319 13.21 19.55 7.46
N THR A 320 12.13 19.46 8.22
CA THR A 320 12.07 18.66 9.45
C THR A 320 10.90 17.69 9.39
N ASP A 321 11.18 16.39 9.45
CA ASP A 321 10.16 15.36 9.67
C ASP A 321 10.00 15.12 11.18
N HIS A 322 8.79 15.38 11.69
CA HIS A 322 8.53 15.38 13.13
C HIS A 322 8.28 13.98 13.69
N ARG A 323 8.03 12.99 12.84
CA ARG A 323 7.78 11.59 13.26
C ARG A 323 9.05 10.94 13.80
N ILE A 324 10.18 11.21 13.13
CA ILE A 324 11.50 10.63 13.48
C ILE A 324 12.51 11.70 13.92
N ASN A 325 12.04 12.95 14.14
CA ASN A 325 12.89 14.10 14.49
C ASN A 325 14.05 14.34 13.51
N LEU A 326 13.88 13.95 12.24
CA LEU A 326 14.88 14.17 11.20
C LEU A 326 14.88 15.62 10.76
N THR A 327 16.07 16.23 10.75
CA THR A 327 16.25 17.61 10.27
C THR A 327 17.34 17.66 9.21
N LEU A 328 16.99 18.15 8.02
CA LEU A 328 17.87 18.28 6.86
C LEU A 328 17.94 19.74 6.41
N TYR A 329 19.14 20.28 6.23
CA TYR A 329 19.38 21.64 5.71
C TYR A 329 19.55 21.59 4.18
N LYS A 330 18.61 20.95 3.49
CA LYS A 330 18.65 20.67 2.05
C LYS A 330 17.26 20.88 1.42
N LEU A 331 16.60 21.97 1.83
CA LEU A 331 15.24 22.27 1.38
C LEU A 331 15.12 22.28 -0.15
N ASP A 332 16.06 22.97 -0.82
CA ASP A 332 16.01 23.14 -2.27
C ASP A 332 16.20 21.80 -3.00
N GLU A 333 17.14 20.96 -2.54
CA GLU A 333 17.35 19.63 -3.13
C GLU A 333 16.09 18.77 -3.01
N ILE A 334 15.43 18.80 -1.84
CA ILE A 334 14.22 18.02 -1.56
C ILE A 334 13.07 18.51 -2.44
N LEU A 335 12.88 19.83 -2.57
CA LEU A 335 11.86 20.41 -3.45
C LEU A 335 12.13 20.14 -4.95
N GLU A 336 13.38 19.88 -5.32
CA GLU A 336 13.77 19.45 -6.65
C GLU A 336 13.66 17.92 -6.87
N GLY A 337 13.10 17.18 -5.90
CA GLY A 337 12.77 15.76 -6.03
C GLY A 337 13.68 14.79 -5.27
N ALA A 338 14.69 15.26 -4.53
CA ALA A 338 15.56 14.37 -3.75
C ALA A 338 14.88 13.89 -2.45
N LEU A 339 13.71 13.26 -2.60
CA LEU A 339 12.87 12.78 -1.47
C LEU A 339 13.43 11.55 -0.76
N ASP A 340 14.29 10.76 -1.40
CA ASP A 340 14.92 9.58 -0.78
C ASP A 340 15.62 9.94 0.54
N GLN A 341 16.22 11.15 0.64
CA GLN A 341 16.87 11.63 1.85
C GLN A 341 15.92 11.68 3.07
N VAL A 342 14.62 11.72 2.84
CA VAL A 342 13.59 11.70 3.89
C VAL A 342 12.89 10.35 3.96
N ILE A 343 12.60 9.73 2.83
CA ILE A 343 11.89 8.45 2.72
C ILE A 343 12.72 7.30 3.29
N ASP A 344 14.01 7.23 2.97
CA ASP A 344 14.88 6.13 3.42
C ASP A 344 15.01 6.04 4.95
N PRO A 345 15.23 7.16 5.68
CA PRO A 345 15.20 7.14 7.14
C PRO A 345 13.84 6.73 7.73
N LEU A 346 12.72 7.18 7.12
CA LEU A 346 11.37 6.79 7.54
C LEU A 346 11.11 5.30 7.33
N THR A 347 11.53 4.78 6.20
CA THR A 347 11.44 3.33 5.91
C THR A 347 12.28 2.52 6.90
N SER A 348 13.49 3.00 7.22
CA SER A 348 14.36 2.33 8.18
C SER A 348 13.78 2.31 9.59
N GLU A 349 13.20 3.42 10.04
CA GLU A 349 12.52 3.51 11.35
C GLU A 349 11.28 2.61 11.39
N TYR A 350 10.45 2.64 10.35
CA TYR A 350 9.30 1.75 10.22
C TYR A 350 9.70 0.27 10.29
N GLN A 351 10.78 -0.10 9.59
CA GLN A 351 11.31 -1.47 9.65
C GLN A 351 11.81 -1.82 11.05
N ALA A 352 12.47 -0.88 11.75
CA ALA A 352 12.93 -1.09 13.12
C ALA A 352 11.75 -1.32 14.09
N ASP A 353 10.68 -0.53 13.96
CA ASP A 353 9.45 -0.69 14.76
C ASP A 353 8.79 -2.05 14.52
N GLN A 354 8.69 -2.46 13.24
CA GLN A 354 8.13 -3.78 12.88
C GLN A 354 8.98 -4.93 13.46
N LEU A 355 10.31 -4.80 13.40
CA LEU A 355 11.23 -5.79 13.99
C LEU A 355 11.11 -5.85 15.51
N ALA A 356 10.96 -4.70 16.17
CA ALA A 356 10.74 -4.64 17.60
C ALA A 356 9.44 -5.35 18.00
N ALA A 357 8.36 -5.14 17.23
CA ALA A 357 7.08 -5.82 17.43
C ALA A 357 7.19 -7.34 17.22
N LEU A 358 7.92 -7.81 16.18
CA LEU A 358 8.17 -9.23 15.95
C LEU A 358 9.04 -9.88 17.05
N GLY A 359 9.90 -9.12 17.69
CA GLY A 359 10.77 -9.58 18.77
C GLY A 359 10.12 -9.60 20.16
N ALA A 360 8.92 -9.01 20.30
CA ALA A 360 8.16 -8.96 21.54
C ALA A 360 7.21 -10.16 21.71
N HIS A 361 6.99 -10.92 20.67
CA HIS A 361 6.21 -12.17 20.62
C HIS A 361 7.15 -13.36 20.43
#